data_e08e3610303c36dc8f36b2f16436c00a
#
_entry.id   e08e3610303c36dc8f36b2f16436c00a
#
_cell.length_a   1.000
_cell.length_b   1.000
_cell.length_c   1.000
_cell.angle_alpha   90.00
_cell.angle_beta   90.00
_cell.angle_gamma   90.00
#
_symmetry.space_group_name_H-M   'P 1'
#
loop_
_entity.id
_entity.type
_entity.pdbx_description
1 polymer ?
#
loop_
_entity_poly.entity_id
_entity_poly.type
_entity_poly.pdbx_seq_one_letter_code
_entity_poly.pdbx_strand_id
1 'polypeptide(L)'
;MTSSPLAVEPPTRRAVVFIAGGGTGGHLMPALAIAEELRRKRPDLEPVLLGAQRGLEATLLPQRTFRYHLLPLEPIYRRQWWKNFRWPLIALNVRRELIRLFETEQPVAVIGTGGYASGPCVWFAARRGIPTAIQEQNAFPGIATRQLSRMVRHVYLGLPEARARLKLGRETQVFDTGNPIIP
;
A
#
# COMPACT_ATOMS: atom_id res chain seq x y z
N MET A 1 -17.04 51.07 13.92
CA MET A 1 -17.31 49.61 13.86
C MET A 1 -16.31 49.03 12.87
N THR A 2 -15.19 48.56 13.38
CA THR A 2 -14.12 47.96 12.58
C THR A 2 -14.33 46.43 12.53
N SER A 3 -14.75 45.92 11.40
CA SER A 3 -14.84 44.48 11.16
C SER A 3 -13.42 43.90 11.10
N SER A 4 -13.12 43.07 12.08
CA SER A 4 -11.90 42.27 12.11
C SER A 4 -11.88 41.35 10.90
N PRO A 5 -10.79 41.24 10.12
CA PRO A 5 -10.75 40.29 9.02
C PRO A 5 -10.78 38.86 9.58
N LEU A 6 -11.71 38.05 9.04
CA LEU A 6 -11.77 36.61 9.31
C LEU A 6 -10.42 36.01 8.98
N ALA A 7 -9.74 35.45 9.99
CA ALA A 7 -8.52 34.70 9.80
C ALA A 7 -8.89 33.46 8.93
N VAL A 8 -8.38 33.43 7.71
CA VAL A 8 -8.45 32.25 6.86
C VAL A 8 -7.55 31.20 7.52
N GLU A 9 -8.17 30.21 8.16
CA GLU A 9 -7.40 29.06 8.66
C GLU A 9 -6.61 28.45 7.51
N PRO A 10 -5.31 28.17 7.70
CA PRO A 10 -4.53 27.49 6.67
C PRO A 10 -5.20 26.15 6.37
N PRO A 11 -5.20 25.70 5.10
CA PRO A 11 -5.83 24.44 4.71
C PRO A 11 -5.24 23.32 5.56
N THR A 12 -6.08 22.68 6.35
CA THR A 12 -5.69 21.54 7.19
C THR A 12 -5.07 20.48 6.29
N ARG A 13 -3.80 20.12 6.55
CA ARG A 13 -3.09 19.11 5.78
C ARG A 13 -3.89 17.81 5.83
N ARG A 14 -4.31 17.30 4.67
CA ARG A 14 -5.06 16.04 4.58
C ARG A 14 -4.25 14.90 5.20
N ALA A 15 -4.93 14.02 5.93
CA ALA A 15 -4.27 12.85 6.50
C ALA A 15 -3.89 11.87 5.39
N VAL A 16 -2.63 11.45 5.36
CA VAL A 16 -2.08 10.61 4.29
C VAL A 16 -2.42 9.14 4.53
N VAL A 17 -2.91 8.47 3.48
CA VAL A 17 -3.08 7.01 3.44
C VAL A 17 -2.19 6.45 2.35
N PHE A 18 -1.25 5.59 2.74
CA PHE A 18 -0.42 4.88 1.76
C PHE A 18 -1.17 3.68 1.17
N ILE A 19 -1.11 3.55 -0.15
CA ILE A 19 -1.64 2.41 -0.88
C ILE A 19 -0.50 1.77 -1.67
N ALA A 20 -0.02 0.63 -1.20
CA ALA A 20 1.15 -0.07 -1.73
C ALA A 20 0.74 -1.26 -2.60
N GLY A 21 1.09 -1.22 -3.87
CA GLY A 21 0.79 -2.30 -4.81
C GLY A 21 1.54 -2.11 -6.12
N GLY A 22 1.87 -3.20 -6.77
CA GLY A 22 2.58 -3.11 -8.03
C GLY A 22 3.31 -4.40 -8.43
N GLY A 23 4.18 -4.26 -9.43
CA GLY A 23 4.84 -5.38 -10.09
C GLY A 23 4.03 -5.92 -11.26
N THR A 24 2.70 -5.95 -11.15
CA THR A 24 1.77 -6.40 -12.21
C THR A 24 0.50 -5.56 -12.21
N GLY A 25 -0.23 -5.56 -13.33
CA GLY A 25 -1.53 -4.88 -13.43
C GLY A 25 -2.55 -5.40 -12.42
N GLY A 26 -2.52 -6.70 -12.10
CA GLY A 26 -3.44 -7.32 -11.13
C GLY A 26 -3.32 -6.76 -9.71
N HIS A 27 -2.21 -6.15 -9.35
CA HIS A 27 -2.01 -5.50 -8.04
C HIS A 27 -2.11 -3.97 -8.13
N LEU A 28 -1.71 -3.38 -9.25
CA LEU A 28 -1.74 -1.93 -9.43
C LEU A 28 -3.17 -1.41 -9.66
N MET A 29 -3.99 -2.11 -10.45
CA MET A 29 -5.35 -1.66 -10.73
C MET A 29 -6.24 -1.61 -9.49
N PRO A 30 -6.24 -2.61 -8.59
CA PRO A 30 -6.91 -2.50 -7.29
C PRO A 30 -6.40 -1.35 -6.43
N ALA A 31 -5.08 -1.06 -6.44
CA ALA A 31 -4.52 0.07 -5.72
C ALA A 31 -5.10 1.41 -6.22
N LEU A 32 -5.18 1.58 -7.55
CA LEU A 32 -5.77 2.76 -8.18
C LEU A 32 -7.26 2.89 -7.86
N ALA A 33 -8.03 1.78 -7.98
CA ALA A 33 -9.46 1.78 -7.67
C ALA A 33 -9.73 2.19 -6.21
N ILE A 34 -8.95 1.66 -5.26
CA ILE A 34 -9.03 2.05 -3.85
C ILE A 34 -8.67 3.52 -3.67
N ALA A 35 -7.63 4.01 -4.34
CA ALA A 35 -7.21 5.41 -4.25
C ALA A 35 -8.29 6.37 -4.79
N GLU A 36 -8.90 6.05 -5.92
CA GLU A 36 -9.97 6.83 -6.52
C GLU A 36 -11.19 6.90 -5.61
N GLU A 37 -11.61 5.76 -5.09
CA GLU A 37 -12.78 5.67 -4.22
C GLU A 37 -12.53 6.33 -2.84
N LEU A 38 -11.32 6.19 -2.29
CA LEU A 38 -10.93 6.86 -1.07
C LEU A 38 -10.98 8.39 -1.24
N ARG A 39 -10.40 8.93 -2.32
CA ARG A 39 -10.44 10.36 -2.63
C ARG A 39 -11.86 10.89 -2.82
N ARG A 40 -12.74 10.06 -3.43
CA ARG A 40 -14.14 10.42 -3.67
C ARG A 40 -14.95 10.46 -2.39
N LYS A 41 -14.78 9.46 -1.50
CA LYS A 41 -15.60 9.30 -0.29
C LYS A 41 -15.04 10.02 0.94
N ARG A 42 -13.73 10.23 0.97
CA ARG A 42 -13.02 10.81 2.12
C ARG A 42 -12.09 11.92 1.65
N PRO A 43 -12.65 13.10 1.32
CA PRO A 43 -11.86 14.25 0.85
C PRO A 43 -10.89 14.80 1.91
N ASP A 44 -11.06 14.41 3.18
CA ASP A 44 -10.16 14.68 4.29
C ASP A 44 -8.88 13.80 4.26
N LEU A 45 -8.88 12.72 3.47
CA LEU A 45 -7.75 11.83 3.29
C LEU A 45 -7.05 12.06 1.95
N GLU A 46 -5.74 11.88 1.94
CA GLU A 46 -4.92 11.92 0.73
C GLU A 46 -4.32 10.55 0.44
N PRO A 47 -4.80 9.84 -0.60
CA PRO A 47 -4.19 8.61 -1.05
C PRO A 47 -2.84 8.89 -1.74
N VAL A 48 -1.78 8.25 -1.27
CA VAL A 48 -0.44 8.28 -1.86
C VAL A 48 -0.04 6.87 -2.26
N LEU A 49 0.25 6.68 -3.53
CA LEU A 49 0.56 5.38 -4.10
C LEU A 49 2.04 5.02 -3.90
N LEU A 50 2.30 3.79 -3.46
CA LEU A 50 3.65 3.26 -3.32
C LEU A 50 3.86 2.10 -4.28
N GLY A 51 4.85 2.23 -5.15
CA GLY A 51 5.22 1.22 -6.15
C GLY A 51 6.71 0.93 -6.17
N ALA A 52 7.15 0.11 -7.11
CA ALA A 52 8.56 -0.16 -7.35
C ALA A 52 9.09 0.60 -8.58
N GLN A 53 10.36 0.97 -8.54
CA GLN A 53 11.02 1.70 -9.64
C GLN A 53 11.08 0.89 -10.95
N ARG A 54 10.94 -0.43 -10.88
CA ARG A 54 11.05 -1.36 -12.02
C ARG A 54 9.77 -2.10 -12.34
N GLY A 55 8.62 -1.64 -11.82
CA GLY A 55 7.32 -2.24 -12.09
C GLY A 55 6.51 -1.48 -13.15
N LEU A 56 5.33 -1.98 -13.46
CA LEU A 56 4.35 -1.32 -14.32
C LEU A 56 3.96 0.06 -13.77
N GLU A 57 4.00 0.21 -12.46
CA GLU A 57 3.75 1.44 -11.72
C GLU A 57 4.70 2.58 -12.11
N ALA A 58 5.96 2.27 -12.45
CA ALA A 58 6.91 3.28 -12.90
C ALA A 58 6.49 4.00 -14.19
N THR A 59 5.70 3.32 -15.02
CA THR A 59 5.18 3.89 -16.28
C THR A 59 3.79 4.48 -16.09
N LEU A 60 2.93 3.85 -15.29
CA LEU A 60 1.53 4.25 -15.17
C LEU A 60 1.28 5.35 -14.14
N LEU A 61 1.97 5.35 -13.01
CA LEU A 61 1.73 6.33 -11.93
C LEU A 61 2.04 7.78 -12.35
N PRO A 62 3.11 8.07 -13.12
CA PRO A 62 3.37 9.43 -13.63
C PRO A 62 2.24 10.01 -14.50
N GLN A 63 1.40 9.16 -15.08
CA GLN A 63 0.27 9.55 -15.91
C GLN A 63 -1.02 9.80 -15.11
N ARG A 64 -0.98 9.59 -13.79
CA ARG A 64 -2.12 9.74 -12.89
C ARG A 64 -2.01 11.00 -12.06
N THR A 65 -3.15 11.48 -11.57
CA THR A 65 -3.24 12.69 -10.73
C THR A 65 -3.00 12.43 -9.24
N PHE A 66 -2.49 11.24 -8.89
CA PHE A 66 -2.16 10.88 -7.52
C PHE A 66 -0.71 11.20 -7.19
N ARG A 67 -0.45 11.56 -5.95
CA ARG A 67 0.90 11.53 -5.41
C ARG A 67 1.39 10.09 -5.35
N TYR A 68 2.66 9.87 -5.65
CA TYR A 68 3.24 8.54 -5.61
C TYR A 68 4.72 8.58 -5.24
N HIS A 69 5.21 7.45 -4.72
CA HIS A 69 6.63 7.20 -4.50
C HIS A 69 7.02 5.85 -5.07
N LEU A 70 8.16 5.81 -5.75
CA LEU A 70 8.73 4.59 -6.30
C LEU A 70 9.92 4.14 -5.47
N LEU A 71 9.79 2.99 -4.82
CA LEU A 71 10.81 2.40 -3.97
C LEU A 71 11.81 1.57 -4.80
N PRO A 72 13.09 1.49 -4.38
CA PRO A 72 14.12 0.72 -5.07
C PRO A 72 13.96 -0.79 -4.81
N LEU A 73 12.79 -1.32 -5.12
CA LEU A 73 12.41 -2.71 -4.92
C LEU A 73 12.68 -3.51 -6.19
N GLU A 74 13.14 -4.73 -6.01
CA GLU A 74 13.33 -5.70 -7.08
C GLU A 74 12.57 -7.00 -6.77
N PRO A 75 12.05 -7.71 -7.79
CA PRO A 75 11.43 -9.00 -7.58
C PRO A 75 12.48 -10.04 -7.15
N ILE A 76 12.04 -11.07 -6.42
CA ILE A 76 12.90 -12.22 -6.11
C ILE A 76 13.07 -13.06 -7.38
N TYR A 77 14.30 -13.19 -7.85
CA TYR A 77 14.63 -13.94 -9.06
C TYR A 77 14.73 -15.43 -8.74
N ARG A 78 13.69 -16.22 -9.06
CA ARG A 78 13.67 -17.67 -8.79
C ARG A 78 14.61 -18.47 -9.69
N ARG A 79 14.69 -18.12 -10.98
CA ARG A 79 15.53 -18.83 -11.97
C ARG A 79 16.99 -18.37 -11.96
N GLN A 80 17.25 -17.13 -11.59
CA GLN A 80 18.57 -16.50 -11.56
C GLN A 80 18.91 -16.11 -10.11
N TRP A 81 18.94 -17.12 -9.24
CA TRP A 81 19.07 -16.95 -7.79
C TRP A 81 20.32 -16.15 -7.39
N TRP A 82 21.39 -16.17 -8.19
CA TRP A 82 22.62 -15.37 -7.96
C TRP A 82 22.36 -13.86 -8.01
N LYS A 83 21.33 -13.37 -8.70
CA LYS A 83 20.95 -11.96 -8.67
C LYS A 83 20.45 -11.53 -7.29
N ASN A 84 20.02 -12.46 -6.47
CA ASN A 84 19.51 -12.20 -5.13
C ASN A 84 20.63 -11.90 -4.11
N PHE A 85 21.91 -12.11 -4.44
CA PHE A 85 23.01 -11.69 -3.54
C PHE A 85 23.02 -10.17 -3.22
N ARG A 86 22.40 -9.37 -4.07
CA ARG A 86 22.23 -7.91 -3.85
C ARG A 86 21.10 -7.58 -2.86
N TRP A 87 20.27 -8.55 -2.51
CA TRP A 87 19.09 -8.34 -1.66
C TRP A 87 19.38 -7.68 -0.31
N PRO A 88 20.47 -7.98 0.41
CA PRO A 88 20.78 -7.29 1.67
C PRO A 88 20.97 -5.77 1.47
N LEU A 89 21.64 -5.36 0.40
CA LEU A 89 21.82 -3.95 0.05
C LEU A 89 20.50 -3.29 -0.38
N ILE A 90 19.71 -4.00 -1.18
CA ILE A 90 18.38 -3.55 -1.60
C ILE A 90 17.48 -3.37 -0.37
N ALA A 91 17.45 -4.35 0.54
CA ALA A 91 16.66 -4.29 1.76
C ALA A 91 17.07 -3.10 2.65
N LEU A 92 18.37 -2.82 2.76
CA LEU A 92 18.88 -1.67 3.51
C LEU A 92 18.43 -0.34 2.88
N ASN A 93 18.52 -0.21 1.56
CA ASN A 93 18.09 0.97 0.83
C ASN A 93 16.58 1.17 0.95
N VAL A 94 15.79 0.11 0.74
CA VAL A 94 14.34 0.15 0.92
C VAL A 94 13.96 0.55 2.34
N ARG A 95 14.65 0.00 3.35
CA ARG A 95 14.42 0.36 4.75
C ARG A 95 14.70 1.85 5.01
N ARG A 96 15.80 2.40 4.46
CA ARG A 96 16.14 3.83 4.60
C ARG A 96 15.08 4.72 3.95
N GLU A 97 14.65 4.37 2.74
CA GLU A 97 13.60 5.12 2.03
C GLU A 97 12.24 5.03 2.77
N LEU A 98 11.88 3.86 3.31
CA LEU A 98 10.66 3.73 4.11
C LEU A 98 10.73 4.57 5.39
N ILE A 99 11.87 4.59 6.10
CA ILE A 99 12.04 5.43 7.29
C ILE A 99 11.77 6.89 6.91
N ARG A 100 12.50 7.41 5.90
CA ARG A 100 12.38 8.79 5.44
C ARG A 100 10.95 9.12 5.03
N LEU A 101 10.32 8.25 4.22
CA LEU A 101 8.98 8.45 3.70
C LEU A 101 7.94 8.50 4.81
N PHE A 102 8.02 7.56 5.78
CA PHE A 102 7.08 7.53 6.89
C PHE A 102 7.26 8.69 7.88
N GLU A 103 8.48 9.18 8.05
CA GLU A 103 8.78 10.37 8.87
C GLU A 103 8.27 11.66 8.20
N THR A 104 8.41 11.75 6.87
CA THR A 104 7.99 12.95 6.12
C THR A 104 6.47 13.00 5.93
N GLU A 105 5.86 11.89 5.54
CA GLU A 105 4.44 11.84 5.17
C GLU A 105 3.51 11.54 6.35
N GLN A 106 4.00 10.85 7.38
CA GLN A 106 3.25 10.48 8.59
C GLN A 106 1.90 9.81 8.26
N PRO A 107 1.90 8.69 7.53
CA PRO A 107 0.66 8.07 7.09
C PRO A 107 -0.16 7.57 8.28
N VAL A 108 -1.48 7.83 8.26
CA VAL A 108 -2.42 7.37 9.30
C VAL A 108 -2.87 5.93 9.07
N ALA A 109 -2.70 5.41 7.87
CA ALA A 109 -2.99 4.01 7.53
C ALA A 109 -2.18 3.57 6.30
N VAL A 110 -1.98 2.25 6.15
CA VAL A 110 -1.32 1.65 4.99
C VAL A 110 -2.14 0.48 4.47
N ILE A 111 -2.44 0.49 3.18
CA ILE A 111 -3.19 -0.55 2.48
C ILE A 111 -2.25 -1.24 1.48
N GLY A 112 -2.15 -2.56 1.53
CA GLY A 112 -1.43 -3.36 0.56
C GLY A 112 -2.37 -4.07 -0.41
N THR A 113 -2.12 -3.98 -1.71
CA THR A 113 -2.91 -4.69 -2.73
C THR A 113 -2.15 -5.85 -3.38
N GLY A 114 -1.01 -6.20 -2.80
CA GLY A 114 -0.20 -7.31 -3.30
C GLY A 114 1.02 -6.89 -4.12
N GLY A 115 1.70 -7.89 -4.66
CA GLY A 115 2.99 -7.69 -5.31
C GLY A 115 4.15 -7.49 -4.33
N TYR A 116 5.35 -7.39 -4.88
CA TYR A 116 6.57 -7.25 -4.07
C TYR A 116 6.74 -5.85 -3.46
N ALA A 117 6.04 -4.83 -3.98
CA ALA A 117 6.03 -3.48 -3.42
C ALA A 117 5.20 -3.38 -2.13
N SER A 118 4.11 -4.13 -2.03
CA SER A 118 3.21 -4.13 -0.89
C SER A 118 3.86 -4.69 0.39
N GLY A 119 4.60 -5.79 0.26
CA GLY A 119 5.17 -6.52 1.40
C GLY A 119 5.95 -5.65 2.38
N PRO A 120 7.03 -5.00 1.96
CA PRO A 120 7.86 -4.15 2.82
C PRO A 120 7.10 -2.98 3.42
N CYS A 121 6.23 -2.32 2.67
CA CYS A 121 5.48 -1.14 3.13
C CYS A 121 4.50 -1.49 4.25
N VAL A 122 3.70 -2.53 4.05
CA VAL A 122 2.71 -2.99 5.05
C VAL A 122 3.40 -3.57 6.28
N TRP A 123 4.46 -4.35 6.09
CA TRP A 123 5.26 -4.88 7.20
C TRP A 123 5.86 -3.77 8.06
N PHE A 124 6.43 -2.76 7.42
CA PHE A 124 7.04 -1.63 8.10
C PHE A 124 6.02 -0.82 8.91
N ALA A 125 4.83 -0.58 8.36
CA ALA A 125 3.73 0.11 9.03
C ALA A 125 3.22 -0.69 10.23
N ALA A 126 2.95 -1.99 10.05
CA ALA A 126 2.47 -2.87 11.11
C ALA A 126 3.45 -2.94 12.28
N ARG A 127 4.76 -2.98 12.03
CA ARG A 127 5.81 -2.94 13.07
C ARG A 127 5.87 -1.63 13.85
N ARG A 128 5.31 -0.55 13.30
CA ARG A 128 5.21 0.78 13.95
C ARG A 128 3.85 1.04 14.57
N GLY A 129 2.96 0.06 14.61
CA GLY A 129 1.61 0.21 15.16
C GLY A 129 0.66 1.06 14.30
N ILE A 130 1.06 1.39 13.07
CA ILE A 130 0.19 2.11 12.13
C ILE A 130 -0.89 1.15 11.64
N PRO A 131 -2.17 1.55 11.59
CA PRO A 131 -3.25 0.74 11.05
C PRO A 131 -2.95 0.21 9.66
N THR A 132 -3.07 -1.10 9.46
CA THR A 132 -2.76 -1.74 8.19
C THR A 132 -3.90 -2.61 7.69
N ALA A 133 -4.06 -2.61 6.37
CA ALA A 133 -4.96 -3.50 5.67
C ALA A 133 -4.27 -4.15 4.47
N ILE A 134 -4.76 -5.30 4.06
CA ILE A 134 -4.42 -5.92 2.77
C ILE A 134 -5.70 -6.25 2.00
N GLN A 135 -5.65 -6.09 0.70
CA GLN A 135 -6.65 -6.55 -0.24
C GLN A 135 -6.05 -7.67 -1.10
N GLU A 136 -6.71 -8.81 -1.15
CA GLU A 136 -6.29 -9.98 -1.93
C GLU A 136 -7.31 -10.27 -3.03
N GLN A 137 -6.85 -10.29 -4.27
CA GLN A 137 -7.70 -10.45 -5.46
C GLN A 137 -7.99 -11.90 -5.81
N ASN A 138 -7.12 -12.82 -5.40
CA ASN A 138 -7.09 -14.18 -5.89
C ASN A 138 -7.58 -15.19 -4.85
N ALA A 139 -8.18 -16.29 -5.30
CA ALA A 139 -8.48 -17.44 -4.45
C ALA A 139 -7.21 -18.11 -3.86
N PHE A 140 -6.06 -17.90 -4.51
CA PHE A 140 -4.73 -18.33 -4.04
C PHE A 140 -3.90 -17.13 -3.66
N PRO A 141 -3.88 -16.74 -2.36
CA PRO A 141 -3.15 -15.58 -1.90
C PRO A 141 -1.64 -15.67 -2.19
N GLY A 142 -1.07 -14.54 -2.61
CA GLY A 142 0.35 -14.40 -2.81
C GLY A 142 1.16 -14.62 -1.51
N ILE A 143 2.46 -14.82 -1.65
CA ILE A 143 3.35 -15.05 -0.49
C ILE A 143 3.30 -13.85 0.46
N ALA A 144 3.34 -12.63 -0.06
CA ALA A 144 3.27 -11.41 0.74
C ALA A 144 1.97 -11.37 1.57
N THR A 145 0.81 -11.58 0.93
CA THR A 145 -0.49 -11.61 1.61
C THR A 145 -0.52 -12.65 2.73
N ARG A 146 -0.04 -13.87 2.46
CA ARG A 146 -0.02 -14.95 3.46
C ARG A 146 0.88 -14.65 4.67
N GLN A 147 1.97 -13.92 4.46
CA GLN A 147 2.86 -13.52 5.57
C GLN A 147 2.27 -12.35 6.37
N LEU A 148 1.73 -11.36 5.67
CA LEU A 148 1.19 -10.16 6.27
C LEU A 148 -0.14 -10.38 6.99
N SER A 149 -0.96 -11.35 6.55
CA SER A 149 -2.26 -11.63 7.17
C SER A 149 -2.21 -11.94 8.67
N ARG A 150 -1.01 -12.25 9.21
CA ARG A 150 -0.79 -12.50 10.64
C ARG A 150 -0.67 -11.23 11.48
N MET A 151 -0.39 -10.10 10.84
CA MET A 151 0.00 -8.88 11.53
C MET A 151 -0.80 -7.64 11.12
N VAL A 152 -1.57 -7.73 10.05
CA VAL A 152 -2.45 -6.62 9.63
C VAL A 152 -3.75 -6.62 10.43
N ARG A 153 -4.36 -5.44 10.54
CA ARG A 153 -5.65 -5.28 11.22
C ARG A 153 -6.81 -5.77 10.38
N HIS A 154 -6.79 -5.53 9.07
CA HIS A 154 -7.87 -5.89 8.18
C HIS A 154 -7.38 -6.64 6.95
N VAL A 155 -8.18 -7.60 6.51
CA VAL A 155 -8.00 -8.32 5.25
C VAL A 155 -9.29 -8.23 4.46
N TYR A 156 -9.21 -7.72 3.25
CA TYR A 156 -10.32 -7.61 2.31
C TYR A 156 -10.12 -8.62 1.19
N LEU A 157 -11.08 -9.53 1.01
CA LEU A 157 -10.98 -10.61 0.04
C LEU A 157 -11.83 -10.31 -1.19
N GLY A 158 -11.23 -10.47 -2.35
CA GLY A 158 -11.91 -10.48 -3.63
C GLY A 158 -12.70 -11.79 -3.83
N LEU A 159 -12.14 -12.89 -3.31
CA LEU A 159 -12.70 -14.23 -3.38
C LEU A 159 -12.64 -14.91 -2.00
N PRO A 160 -13.78 -15.36 -1.45
CA PRO A 160 -13.85 -15.93 -0.09
C PRO A 160 -12.98 -17.18 0.11
N GLU A 161 -12.70 -17.93 -0.95
CA GLU A 161 -11.87 -19.13 -0.94
C GLU A 161 -10.42 -18.86 -0.48
N ALA A 162 -9.97 -17.63 -0.62
CA ALA A 162 -8.64 -17.20 -0.14
C ALA A 162 -8.51 -17.37 1.37
N ARG A 163 -9.61 -17.21 2.14
CA ARG A 163 -9.63 -17.24 3.61
C ARG A 163 -8.99 -18.50 4.18
N ALA A 164 -9.30 -19.67 3.60
CA ALA A 164 -8.77 -20.96 4.08
C ALA A 164 -7.25 -21.09 3.97
N ARG A 165 -6.60 -20.22 3.21
CA ARG A 165 -5.14 -20.22 2.97
C ARG A 165 -4.38 -19.15 3.74
N LEU A 166 -5.08 -18.35 4.52
CA LEU A 166 -4.51 -17.29 5.33
C LEU A 166 -4.29 -17.79 6.77
N LYS A 167 -3.21 -17.33 7.36
CA LYS A 167 -2.97 -17.50 8.80
C LYS A 167 -3.19 -16.14 9.46
N LEU A 168 -4.34 -15.96 10.07
CA LEU A 168 -4.77 -14.69 10.63
C LEU A 168 -4.15 -14.46 12.01
N GLY A 169 -3.84 -13.21 12.32
CA GLY A 169 -3.51 -12.77 13.69
C GLY A 169 -4.76 -12.78 14.58
N ARG A 170 -4.57 -12.69 15.89
CA ARG A 170 -5.68 -12.71 16.86
C ARG A 170 -6.66 -11.56 16.68
N GLU A 171 -6.19 -10.39 16.25
CA GLU A 171 -6.98 -9.18 16.07
C GLU A 171 -7.31 -8.90 14.60
N THR A 172 -6.90 -9.78 13.69
CA THR A 172 -7.14 -9.59 12.26
C THR A 172 -8.59 -9.86 11.91
N GLN A 173 -9.26 -8.86 11.35
CA GLN A 173 -10.63 -8.98 10.83
C GLN A 173 -10.58 -9.25 9.32
N VAL A 174 -11.49 -10.08 8.83
CA VAL A 174 -11.56 -10.47 7.42
C VAL A 174 -12.94 -10.16 6.84
N PHE A 175 -12.93 -9.47 5.70
CA PHE A 175 -14.14 -9.04 4.99
C PHE A 175 -14.14 -9.58 3.56
N ASP A 176 -15.25 -10.15 3.15
CA ASP A 176 -15.50 -10.60 1.78
C ASP A 176 -16.15 -9.43 1.02
N THR A 177 -15.36 -8.69 0.24
CA THR A 177 -15.78 -7.43 -0.39
C THR A 177 -15.87 -7.48 -1.91
N GLY A 178 -15.41 -8.57 -2.51
CA GLY A 178 -15.15 -8.57 -3.95
C GLY A 178 -13.87 -7.80 -4.31
N ASN A 179 -13.53 -7.81 -5.59
CA ASN A 179 -12.39 -7.06 -6.10
C ASN A 179 -12.77 -5.60 -6.36
N PRO A 180 -11.93 -4.65 -5.94
CA PRO A 180 -12.11 -3.26 -6.31
C PRO A 180 -11.89 -3.09 -7.81
N ILE A 181 -12.83 -2.43 -8.46
CA ILE A 181 -12.81 -2.10 -9.90
C ILE A 181 -12.88 -0.59 -10.07
N ILE A 182 -12.24 -0.10 -11.11
CA ILE A 182 -12.42 1.28 -11.55
C ILE A 182 -13.73 1.33 -12.34
N PRO A 183 -14.68 2.18 -11.95
CA PRO A 183 -15.95 2.32 -12.65
C PRO A 183 -15.79 2.86 -14.08
#